data_7cc1ea03c7a91d57f3eeb2dd0a5c71f9
#
_entry.id   7cc1ea03c7a91d57f3eeb2dd0a5c71f9
#
_cell.length_a   1.000
_cell.length_b   1.000
_cell.length_c   1.000
_cell.angle_alpha   90.00
_cell.angle_beta   90.00
_cell.angle_gamma   90.00
#
_symmetry.space_group_name_H-M   'P 1'
#
loop_
_entity.id
_entity.type
_entity.pdbx_description
1 polymer ?
#
loop_
_entity_poly.entity_id
_entity_poly.type
_entity_poly.pdbx_seq_one_letter_code
_entity_poly.pdbx_strand_id
1 'polypeptide(L)'
;GSNNKLIAEVQGRMFERVKSQMHNAVQELNRQKQKRTMRIRRLFQYAAVILLIITAGIGGHLYTVSQTEPTVTDKSYLVQTGKGQRANITLPDGTVVWLNSYTQLHYNANYGATQRVVSLIGEAYFEVAKDKEKPFIVETAGMNVEALGTTFNVKAYREDSQIIATLFSGSVRVSSDRDNVILSPDENATFERRSGKLAIHKPDNSSYAKMWRNN
;
A
#
# COMPACT_ATOMS: atom_id res chain seq x y z
N GLY A 1 -97.06 -38.50 -16.35
CA GLY A 1 -96.49 -37.21 -16.80
C GLY A 1 -95.88 -36.32 -15.73
N SER A 2 -96.28 -36.47 -14.45
CA SER A 2 -95.86 -35.52 -13.37
C SER A 2 -94.41 -35.76 -12.81
N ASN A 3 -94.02 -37.05 -12.74
CA ASN A 3 -92.68 -37.37 -12.16
C ASN A 3 -91.50 -36.91 -13.05
N ASN A 4 -91.63 -36.90 -14.35
CA ASN A 4 -90.53 -36.48 -15.23
C ASN A 4 -90.25 -34.95 -15.15
N LYS A 5 -91.27 -34.15 -14.91
CA LYS A 5 -91.10 -32.70 -14.66
C LYS A 5 -90.40 -32.42 -13.39
N LEU A 6 -90.71 -33.19 -12.35
CA LEU A 6 -90.08 -33.00 -11.01
C LEU A 6 -88.58 -33.40 -11.06
N ILE A 7 -88.23 -34.44 -11.77
CA ILE A 7 -86.87 -34.90 -11.95
C ILE A 7 -86.04 -33.86 -12.77
N ALA A 8 -86.61 -33.30 -13.81
CA ALA A 8 -85.93 -32.25 -14.63
C ALA A 8 -85.70 -30.95 -13.81
N GLU A 9 -86.66 -30.59 -12.97
CA GLU A 9 -86.57 -29.42 -12.13
C GLU A 9 -85.48 -29.58 -10.99
N VAL A 10 -85.45 -30.77 -10.40
CA VAL A 10 -84.44 -31.14 -9.40
C VAL A 10 -83.03 -31.16 -10.01
N GLN A 11 -82.89 -31.74 -11.20
CA GLN A 11 -81.63 -31.81 -11.98
C GLN A 11 -81.17 -30.39 -12.36
N GLY A 12 -82.09 -29.52 -12.82
CA GLY A 12 -81.82 -28.13 -13.12
C GLY A 12 -81.28 -27.36 -11.91
N ARG A 13 -81.96 -27.51 -10.73
CA ARG A 13 -81.53 -26.86 -9.49
C ARG A 13 -80.21 -27.41 -8.99
N MET A 14 -79.94 -28.68 -9.10
CA MET A 14 -78.64 -29.26 -8.76
C MET A 14 -77.51 -28.75 -9.71
N PHE A 15 -77.79 -28.70 -11.00
CA PHE A 15 -76.84 -28.17 -11.97
C PHE A 15 -76.46 -26.71 -11.70
N GLU A 16 -77.43 -25.85 -11.44
CA GLU A 16 -77.18 -24.45 -11.10
C GLU A 16 -76.41 -24.27 -9.76
N ARG A 17 -76.70 -25.12 -8.74
CA ARG A 17 -75.91 -25.15 -7.51
C ARG A 17 -74.47 -25.58 -7.74
N VAL A 18 -74.23 -26.63 -8.48
CA VAL A 18 -72.85 -27.08 -8.78
C VAL A 18 -72.12 -26.02 -9.60
N LYS A 19 -72.75 -25.40 -10.60
CA LYS A 19 -72.17 -24.33 -11.41
C LYS A 19 -71.79 -23.10 -10.58
N SER A 20 -72.68 -22.70 -9.64
CA SER A 20 -72.38 -21.58 -8.75
C SER A 20 -71.23 -21.88 -7.77
N GLN A 21 -71.18 -23.10 -7.22
CA GLN A 21 -70.09 -23.55 -6.36
C GLN A 21 -68.75 -23.59 -7.11
N MET A 22 -68.74 -24.11 -8.30
CA MET A 22 -67.54 -24.11 -9.16
C MET A 22 -67.10 -22.67 -9.46
N HIS A 23 -68.02 -21.78 -9.82
CA HIS A 23 -67.69 -20.40 -10.12
C HIS A 23 -67.07 -19.70 -8.89
N ASN A 24 -67.66 -19.87 -7.71
CA ASN A 24 -67.15 -19.32 -6.46
C ASN A 24 -65.76 -19.89 -6.11
N ALA A 25 -65.54 -21.19 -6.26
CA ALA A 25 -64.24 -21.82 -6.01
C ALA A 25 -63.15 -21.30 -6.95
N VAL A 26 -63.46 -21.13 -8.24
CA VAL A 26 -62.53 -20.54 -9.22
C VAL A 26 -62.20 -19.10 -8.87
N GLN A 27 -63.18 -18.31 -8.48
CA GLN A 27 -62.94 -16.93 -8.05
C GLN A 27 -62.05 -16.85 -6.81
N GLU A 28 -62.28 -17.73 -5.81
CA GLU A 28 -61.47 -17.80 -4.61
C GLU A 28 -60.01 -18.17 -4.91
N LEU A 29 -59.79 -19.15 -5.76
CA LEU A 29 -58.44 -19.53 -6.24
C LEU A 29 -57.74 -18.37 -6.97
N ASN A 30 -58.45 -17.64 -7.81
CA ASN A 30 -57.92 -16.49 -8.51
C ASN A 30 -57.58 -15.34 -7.56
N ARG A 31 -58.43 -15.08 -6.53
CA ARG A 31 -58.13 -14.10 -5.48
C ARG A 31 -56.91 -14.47 -4.67
N GLN A 32 -56.73 -15.75 -4.31
CA GLN A 32 -55.54 -16.21 -3.57
C GLN A 32 -54.28 -16.07 -4.41
N LYS A 33 -54.33 -16.46 -5.72
CA LYS A 33 -53.19 -16.25 -6.65
C LYS A 33 -52.83 -14.76 -6.76
N GLN A 34 -53.83 -13.89 -6.88
CA GLN A 34 -53.58 -12.44 -7.02
C GLN A 34 -52.99 -11.82 -5.74
N LYS A 35 -53.43 -12.23 -4.56
CA LYS A 35 -52.84 -11.79 -3.28
C LYS A 35 -51.40 -12.26 -3.12
N ARG A 36 -51.07 -13.48 -3.55
CA ARG A 36 -49.74 -14.05 -3.52
C ARG A 36 -48.77 -13.30 -4.45
N THR A 37 -49.19 -13.01 -5.69
CA THR A 37 -48.39 -12.28 -6.67
C THR A 37 -48.13 -10.83 -6.22
N MET A 38 -49.11 -10.15 -5.63
CA MET A 38 -48.93 -8.81 -5.08
C MET A 38 -47.94 -8.77 -3.91
N ARG A 39 -47.97 -9.78 -3.02
CA ARG A 39 -47.02 -9.88 -1.89
C ARG A 39 -45.59 -10.11 -2.42
N ILE A 40 -45.41 -10.99 -3.38
CA ILE A 40 -44.12 -11.28 -4.02
C ILE A 40 -43.58 -10.01 -4.71
N ARG A 41 -44.44 -9.30 -5.47
CA ARG A 41 -44.03 -8.06 -6.16
C ARG A 41 -43.55 -6.97 -5.18
N ARG A 42 -44.25 -6.83 -4.03
CA ARG A 42 -43.81 -5.89 -2.98
C ARG A 42 -42.47 -6.31 -2.35
N LEU A 43 -42.27 -7.60 -2.09
CA LEU A 43 -41.00 -8.11 -1.58
C LEU A 43 -39.83 -7.82 -2.54
N PHE A 44 -40.04 -8.02 -3.86
CA PHE A 44 -39.02 -7.66 -4.86
C PHE A 44 -38.75 -6.16 -4.92
N GLN A 45 -39.76 -5.30 -4.73
CA GLN A 45 -39.56 -3.86 -4.67
C GLN A 45 -38.69 -3.45 -3.47
N TYR A 46 -38.95 -4.02 -2.30
CA TYR A 46 -38.09 -3.75 -1.11
C TYR A 46 -36.67 -4.31 -1.27
N ALA A 47 -36.55 -5.52 -1.84
CA ALA A 47 -35.24 -6.11 -2.11
C ALA A 47 -34.41 -5.23 -3.06
N ALA A 48 -35.02 -4.68 -4.11
CA ALA A 48 -34.36 -3.79 -5.05
C ALA A 48 -33.84 -2.49 -4.38
N VAL A 49 -34.67 -1.91 -3.48
CA VAL A 49 -34.26 -0.71 -2.73
C VAL A 49 -33.10 -1.00 -1.78
N ILE A 50 -33.15 -2.13 -1.06
CA ILE A 50 -32.06 -2.54 -0.16
C ILE A 50 -30.77 -2.78 -0.96
N LEU A 51 -30.85 -3.40 -2.11
CA LEU A 51 -29.72 -3.68 -2.99
C LEU A 51 -29.09 -2.37 -3.51
N LEU A 52 -29.92 -1.38 -3.86
CA LEU A 52 -29.44 -0.03 -4.24
C LEU A 52 -28.72 0.68 -3.08
N ILE A 53 -29.23 0.58 -1.84
CA ILE A 53 -28.57 1.18 -0.68
C ILE A 53 -27.21 0.52 -0.42
N ILE A 54 -27.16 -0.83 -0.50
CA ILE A 54 -25.91 -1.58 -0.31
C ILE A 54 -24.88 -1.24 -1.39
N THR A 55 -25.29 -1.19 -2.66
CA THR A 55 -24.37 -0.85 -3.77
C THR A 55 -23.89 0.58 -3.68
N ALA A 56 -24.77 1.54 -3.31
CA ALA A 56 -24.38 2.92 -3.07
C ALA A 56 -23.43 3.06 -1.88
N GLY A 57 -23.67 2.31 -0.79
CA GLY A 57 -22.80 2.28 0.39
C GLY A 57 -21.42 1.71 0.09
N ILE A 58 -21.37 0.57 -0.60
CA ILE A 58 -20.10 -0.06 -1.02
C ILE A 58 -19.37 0.84 -2.04
N GLY A 59 -20.07 1.35 -3.04
CA GLY A 59 -19.50 2.25 -4.04
C GLY A 59 -18.96 3.54 -3.40
N GLY A 60 -19.71 4.14 -2.48
CA GLY A 60 -19.26 5.32 -1.72
C GLY A 60 -18.05 5.01 -0.85
N HIS A 61 -18.03 3.85 -0.17
CA HIS A 61 -16.88 3.42 0.64
C HIS A 61 -15.64 3.20 -0.22
N LEU A 62 -15.77 2.48 -1.33
CA LEU A 62 -14.66 2.26 -2.27
C LEU A 62 -14.17 3.59 -2.89
N TYR A 63 -15.08 4.49 -3.21
CA TYR A 63 -14.74 5.82 -3.73
C TYR A 63 -13.97 6.66 -2.69
N THR A 64 -14.40 6.68 -1.42
CA THR A 64 -13.69 7.40 -0.35
C THR A 64 -12.33 6.79 -0.04
N VAL A 65 -12.20 5.45 -0.03
CA VAL A 65 -10.90 4.78 0.15
C VAL A 65 -9.97 5.07 -1.02
N SER A 66 -10.49 5.15 -2.25
CA SER A 66 -9.69 5.48 -3.45
C SER A 66 -9.25 6.95 -3.51
N GLN A 67 -9.95 7.85 -2.83
CA GLN A 67 -9.62 9.29 -2.76
C GLN A 67 -8.74 9.65 -1.56
N THR A 68 -8.48 8.72 -0.65
CA THR A 68 -7.49 8.91 0.40
C THR A 68 -6.09 8.71 -0.20
N GLU A 69 -5.71 9.57 -1.14
CA GLU A 69 -4.31 9.86 -1.36
C GLU A 69 -3.75 10.22 0.03
N PRO A 70 -2.70 9.55 0.52
CA PRO A 70 -2.03 10.02 1.71
C PRO A 70 -1.68 11.48 1.39
N THR A 71 -2.23 12.44 2.14
CA THR A 71 -1.77 13.82 2.08
C THR A 71 -0.30 13.73 2.40
N VAL A 72 0.52 13.67 1.35
CA VAL A 72 1.96 13.83 1.45
C VAL A 72 2.12 15.23 2.01
N THR A 73 2.20 15.31 3.32
CA THR A 73 2.59 16.56 3.97
C THR A 73 3.98 16.81 3.40
N ASP A 74 4.09 17.78 2.54
CA ASP A 74 5.31 18.16 1.79
C ASP A 74 6.37 18.74 2.76
N LYS A 75 6.27 18.34 4.02
CA LYS A 75 7.25 18.65 5.06
C LYS A 75 8.46 17.76 4.85
N SER A 76 9.53 18.38 4.54
CA SER A 76 10.83 17.75 4.42
C SER A 76 11.77 18.32 5.48
N TYR A 77 12.67 17.49 5.94
CA TYR A 77 13.69 17.85 6.93
C TYR A 77 15.04 17.84 6.24
N LEU A 78 15.77 18.94 6.40
CA LEU A 78 17.13 19.08 5.88
C LEU A 78 18.08 19.30 7.06
N VAL A 79 19.08 18.45 7.18
CA VAL A 79 20.21 18.62 8.09
C VAL A 79 21.46 18.86 7.24
N GLN A 80 22.18 19.93 7.54
CA GLN A 80 23.38 20.32 6.78
C GLN A 80 24.54 20.70 7.67
N THR A 81 25.74 20.43 7.22
CA THR A 81 27.00 20.80 7.86
C THR A 81 27.81 21.75 6.96
N GLY A 82 28.44 22.72 7.54
CA GLY A 82 29.35 23.65 6.85
C GLY A 82 30.80 23.14 6.81
N LYS A 83 31.70 24.03 6.39
CA LYS A 83 33.15 23.78 6.33
C LYS A 83 33.73 23.44 7.72
N GLY A 84 34.36 22.28 7.82
CA GLY A 84 34.97 21.81 9.05
C GLY A 84 33.98 21.45 10.15
N GLN A 85 32.67 21.55 9.88
CA GLN A 85 31.61 21.14 10.81
C GLN A 85 31.25 19.68 10.63
N ARG A 86 30.86 19.05 11.72
CA ARG A 86 30.29 17.70 11.75
C ARG A 86 29.03 17.73 12.62
N ALA A 87 28.10 16.83 12.36
CA ALA A 87 26.89 16.69 13.15
C ALA A 87 26.60 15.22 13.41
N ASN A 88 25.95 14.97 14.53
CA ASN A 88 25.39 13.66 14.88
C ASN A 88 23.88 13.85 15.08
N ILE A 89 23.08 13.03 14.43
CA ILE A 89 21.62 13.06 14.55
C ILE A 89 21.08 11.65 14.77
N THR A 90 19.95 11.60 15.46
CA THR A 90 19.16 10.36 15.57
C THR A 90 17.86 10.54 14.77
N LEU A 91 17.61 9.68 13.80
CA LEU A 91 16.41 9.67 13.01
C LEU A 91 15.23 9.08 13.81
N PRO A 92 13.96 9.28 13.36
CA PRO A 92 12.77 8.84 14.09
C PRO A 92 12.70 7.31 14.37
N ASP A 93 13.39 6.49 13.57
CA ASP A 93 13.47 5.04 13.72
C ASP A 93 14.59 4.58 14.68
N GLY A 94 15.34 5.52 15.27
CA GLY A 94 16.50 5.22 16.12
C GLY A 94 17.82 5.04 15.36
N THR A 95 17.83 5.14 14.03
CA THR A 95 19.07 5.16 13.24
C THR A 95 19.91 6.36 13.62
N VAL A 96 21.20 6.12 13.90
CA VAL A 96 22.16 7.19 14.21
C VAL A 96 22.99 7.50 12.98
N VAL A 97 23.10 8.79 12.65
CA VAL A 97 23.83 9.28 11.47
C VAL A 97 24.85 10.32 11.89
N TRP A 98 26.10 10.12 11.50
CA TRP A 98 27.17 11.13 11.60
C TRP A 98 27.37 11.75 10.23
N LEU A 99 27.29 13.06 10.16
CA LEU A 99 27.49 13.86 8.95
C LEU A 99 28.89 14.47 8.98
N ASN A 100 29.67 14.23 7.94
CA ASN A 100 30.98 14.89 7.74
C ASN A 100 30.78 16.33 7.25
N SER A 101 31.86 17.08 7.06
CA SER A 101 31.80 18.47 6.58
C SER A 101 31.17 18.56 5.19
N TYR A 102 30.51 19.69 4.88
CA TYR A 102 29.83 19.94 3.60
C TYR A 102 28.81 18.85 3.20
N THR A 103 28.10 18.33 4.17
CA THR A 103 27.12 17.26 3.96
C THR A 103 25.71 17.76 4.12
N GLN A 104 24.81 17.29 3.27
CA GLN A 104 23.36 17.50 3.34
C GLN A 104 22.67 16.16 3.40
N LEU A 105 21.83 15.98 4.40
CA LEU A 105 20.94 14.84 4.57
C LEU A 105 19.49 15.33 4.56
N HIS A 106 18.69 14.77 3.69
CA HIS A 106 17.28 15.13 3.53
C HIS A 106 16.40 13.89 3.72
N TYR A 107 15.27 14.03 4.42
CA TYR A 107 14.23 13.01 4.54
C TYR A 107 12.85 13.65 4.66
N ASN A 108 11.80 12.94 4.23
CA ASN A 108 10.43 13.44 4.24
C ASN A 108 9.69 13.13 5.55
N ALA A 109 8.58 13.83 5.80
CA ALA A 109 7.70 13.57 6.95
C ALA A 109 7.12 12.14 6.97
N ASN A 110 7.05 11.48 5.80
CA ASN A 110 6.61 10.10 5.66
C ASN A 110 7.72 9.07 5.91
N TYR A 111 8.90 9.50 6.37
CA TYR A 111 10.00 8.62 6.74
C TYR A 111 9.54 7.53 7.71
N GLY A 112 9.79 6.27 7.35
CA GLY A 112 9.40 5.11 8.17
C GLY A 112 7.95 4.66 8.02
N ALA A 113 7.12 5.26 7.16
CA ALA A 113 5.77 4.76 6.89
C ALA A 113 5.81 3.39 6.19
N THR A 114 6.42 3.31 5.03
CA THR A 114 6.65 2.06 4.27
C THR A 114 8.13 1.74 4.12
N GLN A 115 8.94 2.76 3.92
CA GLN A 115 10.39 2.70 3.75
C GLN A 115 11.04 3.84 4.53
N ARG A 116 12.32 3.69 4.86
CA ARG A 116 13.13 4.68 5.57
C ARG A 116 14.11 5.29 4.59
N VAL A 117 13.63 6.29 3.82
CA VAL A 117 14.41 6.88 2.73
C VAL A 117 15.05 8.18 3.16
N VAL A 118 16.34 8.31 2.92
CA VAL A 118 17.12 9.55 3.07
C VAL A 118 17.90 9.85 1.80
N SER A 119 17.99 11.12 1.41
CA SER A 119 18.83 11.57 0.30
C SER A 119 20.11 12.22 0.85
N LEU A 120 21.26 11.85 0.31
CA LEU A 120 22.57 12.28 0.78
C LEU A 120 23.36 12.98 -0.31
N ILE A 121 23.94 14.14 0.04
CA ILE A 121 25.01 14.83 -0.68
C ILE A 121 26.13 15.07 0.33
N GLY A 122 27.37 14.61 0.02
CA GLY A 122 28.48 14.68 0.95
C GLY A 122 28.84 13.31 1.51
N GLU A 123 29.22 13.23 2.79
CA GLU A 123 29.64 11.99 3.42
C GLU A 123 28.95 11.77 4.76
N ALA A 124 28.39 10.58 4.95
CA ALA A 124 27.74 10.20 6.18
C ALA A 124 28.03 8.74 6.57
N TYR A 125 28.14 8.53 7.87
CA TYR A 125 28.26 7.22 8.50
C TYR A 125 26.95 6.89 9.17
N PHE A 126 26.44 5.69 8.95
CA PHE A 126 25.14 5.22 9.39
C PHE A 126 25.27 4.02 10.33
N GLU A 127 24.62 4.08 11.47
CA GLU A 127 24.32 2.94 12.33
C GLU A 127 22.81 2.72 12.26
N VAL A 128 22.39 1.85 11.33
CA VAL A 128 20.98 1.68 11.00
C VAL A 128 20.29 0.80 12.03
N ALA A 129 19.16 1.28 12.56
CA ALA A 129 18.28 0.49 13.41
C ALA A 129 17.76 -0.76 12.68
N LYS A 130 17.76 -1.91 13.36
CA LYS A 130 17.33 -3.19 12.77
C LYS A 130 15.83 -3.19 12.53
N ASP A 131 15.43 -3.28 11.27
CA ASP A 131 14.05 -3.48 10.83
C ASP A 131 14.07 -4.21 9.47
N LYS A 132 13.58 -5.45 9.45
CA LYS A 132 13.56 -6.28 8.24
C LYS A 132 12.36 -5.99 7.34
N GLU A 133 11.31 -5.38 7.88
CA GLU A 133 10.08 -5.11 7.15
C GLU A 133 10.13 -3.76 6.41
N LYS A 134 10.93 -2.80 6.96
CA LYS A 134 11.07 -1.46 6.41
C LYS A 134 12.54 -1.19 6.06
N PRO A 135 12.95 -1.39 4.81
CA PRO A 135 14.32 -1.15 4.40
C PRO A 135 14.71 0.34 4.60
N PHE A 136 15.95 0.57 5.02
CA PHE A 136 16.60 1.87 5.07
C PHE A 136 17.34 2.11 3.77
N ILE A 137 17.05 3.20 3.08
CA ILE A 137 17.58 3.50 1.76
C ILE A 137 18.28 4.85 1.79
N VAL A 138 19.56 4.87 1.40
CA VAL A 138 20.32 6.09 1.14
C VAL A 138 20.35 6.32 -0.36
N GLU A 139 19.68 7.36 -0.81
CA GLU A 139 19.67 7.80 -2.22
C GLU A 139 20.79 8.81 -2.44
N THR A 140 21.53 8.62 -3.51
CA THR A 140 22.57 9.55 -3.99
C THR A 140 22.38 9.79 -5.49
N ALA A 141 23.16 10.72 -6.06
CA ALA A 141 23.09 11.01 -7.50
C ALA A 141 23.76 9.91 -8.34
N GLY A 142 23.09 8.76 -8.52
CA GLY A 142 23.48 7.64 -9.36
C GLY A 142 23.64 6.30 -8.65
N MET A 143 23.59 6.28 -7.32
CA MET A 143 23.72 5.04 -6.55
C MET A 143 22.79 5.07 -5.33
N ASN A 144 22.11 3.96 -5.06
CA ASN A 144 21.30 3.75 -3.87
C ASN A 144 21.89 2.64 -3.00
N VAL A 145 21.82 2.81 -1.69
CA VAL A 145 22.29 1.84 -0.69
C VAL A 145 21.13 1.43 0.20
N GLU A 146 20.76 0.15 0.16
CA GLU A 146 19.66 -0.43 0.93
C GLU A 146 20.20 -1.30 2.07
N ALA A 147 19.68 -1.07 3.28
CA ALA A 147 20.11 -1.70 4.53
C ALA A 147 18.92 -2.13 5.40
N LEU A 148 19.08 -3.23 6.15
CA LEU A 148 18.06 -3.75 7.09
C LEU A 148 18.49 -3.69 8.56
N GLY A 149 19.64 -3.08 8.84
CA GLY A 149 20.21 -3.03 10.21
C GLY A 149 21.71 -3.27 10.17
N THR A 150 22.45 -2.35 9.60
CA THR A 150 23.87 -2.46 9.22
C THR A 150 24.61 -1.19 9.61
N THR A 151 25.94 -1.29 9.65
CA THR A 151 26.81 -0.15 9.85
C THR A 151 27.63 0.07 8.59
N PHE A 152 27.51 1.25 7.97
CA PHE A 152 28.19 1.58 6.72
C PHE A 152 28.44 3.07 6.58
N ASN A 153 29.32 3.46 5.67
CA ASN A 153 29.62 4.82 5.26
C ASN A 153 29.26 5.04 3.80
N VAL A 154 28.73 6.21 3.47
CA VAL A 154 28.51 6.62 2.07
C VAL A 154 29.19 7.96 1.86
N LYS A 155 30.07 8.01 0.84
CA LYS A 155 30.74 9.22 0.37
C LYS A 155 30.22 9.56 -1.03
N ALA A 156 29.51 10.67 -1.16
CA ALA A 156 28.78 11.09 -2.36
C ALA A 156 28.85 12.61 -2.58
N TYR A 157 30.02 13.21 -2.47
CA TYR A 157 30.20 14.64 -2.79
C TYR A 157 29.95 14.87 -4.29
N ARG A 158 29.39 16.05 -4.62
CA ARG A 158 29.05 16.39 -6.02
C ARG A 158 30.28 16.51 -6.91
N GLU A 159 31.36 17.03 -6.34
CA GLU A 159 32.65 17.24 -7.03
C GLU A 159 33.47 15.97 -7.22
N ASP A 160 33.17 14.90 -6.45
CA ASP A 160 33.90 13.65 -6.58
C ASP A 160 33.46 12.91 -7.85
N SER A 161 34.43 12.34 -8.58
CA SER A 161 34.17 11.51 -9.77
C SER A 161 33.49 10.18 -9.44
N GLN A 162 33.52 9.79 -8.16
CA GLN A 162 33.02 8.51 -7.67
C GLN A 162 32.13 8.69 -6.45
N ILE A 163 31.17 7.76 -6.30
CA ILE A 163 30.40 7.56 -5.08
C ILE A 163 30.88 6.24 -4.47
N ILE A 164 31.14 6.24 -3.16
CA ILE A 164 31.70 5.06 -2.49
C ILE A 164 30.79 4.69 -1.30
N ALA A 165 30.37 3.44 -1.23
CA ALA A 165 29.73 2.85 -0.07
C ALA A 165 30.67 1.83 0.57
N THR A 166 30.98 1.98 1.86
CA THR A 166 31.85 1.07 2.64
C THR A 166 31.03 0.36 3.70
N LEU A 167 31.01 -0.96 3.69
CA LEU A 167 30.29 -1.75 4.69
C LEU A 167 31.21 -2.18 5.83
N PHE A 168 30.78 -1.98 7.08
CA PHE A 168 31.51 -2.39 8.28
C PHE A 168 30.88 -3.59 9.00
N SER A 169 29.54 -3.67 9.02
CA SER A 169 28.86 -4.81 9.63
C SER A 169 27.50 -5.05 8.98
N GLY A 170 27.11 -6.33 8.90
CA GLY A 170 25.84 -6.75 8.28
C GLY A 170 25.96 -7.01 6.79
N SER A 171 24.98 -6.60 6.01
CA SER A 171 24.93 -6.71 4.56
C SER A 171 24.14 -5.56 3.97
N VAL A 172 24.60 -4.97 2.88
CA VAL A 172 23.88 -3.91 2.15
C VAL A 172 23.76 -4.29 0.67
N ARG A 173 22.63 -3.91 0.06
CA ARG A 173 22.46 -3.93 -1.37
C ARG A 173 22.79 -2.53 -1.91
N VAL A 174 23.68 -2.49 -2.87
CA VAL A 174 24.03 -1.26 -3.60
C VAL A 174 23.54 -1.40 -5.03
N SER A 175 22.78 -0.44 -5.51
CA SER A 175 22.18 -0.44 -6.84
C SER A 175 22.44 0.87 -7.57
N SER A 176 22.56 0.78 -8.89
CA SER A 176 22.56 1.86 -9.85
C SER A 176 21.49 1.59 -10.90
N ASP A 177 21.33 2.45 -11.90
CA ASP A 177 20.36 2.24 -12.99
C ASP A 177 20.61 0.95 -13.79
N ARG A 178 21.84 0.40 -13.77
CA ARG A 178 22.26 -0.73 -14.61
C ARG A 178 22.65 -1.97 -13.83
N ASP A 179 23.19 -1.78 -12.63
CA ASP A 179 23.84 -2.84 -11.86
C ASP A 179 23.30 -2.87 -10.43
N ASN A 180 23.36 -4.05 -9.81
CA ASN A 180 23.18 -4.19 -8.37
C ASN A 180 24.22 -5.18 -7.82
N VAL A 181 24.69 -4.92 -6.61
CA VAL A 181 25.66 -5.74 -5.90
C VAL A 181 25.29 -5.83 -4.42
N ILE A 182 25.72 -6.92 -3.78
CA ILE A 182 25.57 -7.09 -2.32
C ILE A 182 26.95 -7.04 -1.71
N LEU A 183 27.17 -6.14 -0.75
CA LEU A 183 28.41 -6.04 -0.01
C LEU A 183 28.40 -6.95 1.23
N SER A 184 29.54 -7.56 1.47
CA SER A 184 29.93 -8.19 2.71
C SER A 184 30.78 -7.22 3.54
N PRO A 185 30.93 -7.46 4.87
CA PRO A 185 31.79 -6.64 5.72
C PRO A 185 33.18 -6.46 5.15
N ASP A 186 33.73 -5.25 5.28
CA ASP A 186 35.02 -4.80 4.75
C ASP A 186 35.10 -4.74 3.20
N GLU A 187 33.96 -4.70 2.52
CA GLU A 187 33.90 -4.43 1.08
C GLU A 187 33.39 -3.00 0.80
N ASN A 188 33.84 -2.45 -0.33
CA ASN A 188 33.40 -1.17 -0.87
C ASN A 188 32.71 -1.38 -2.21
N ALA A 189 31.57 -0.70 -2.42
CA ALA A 189 31.04 -0.45 -3.75
C ALA A 189 31.50 0.92 -4.21
N THR A 190 32.04 0.99 -5.41
CA THR A 190 32.44 2.25 -6.06
C THR A 190 31.61 2.41 -7.32
N PHE A 191 30.85 3.50 -7.39
CA PHE A 191 30.12 3.92 -8.57
C PHE A 191 30.87 5.07 -9.25
N GLU A 192 31.28 4.86 -10.49
CA GLU A 192 31.96 5.88 -11.30
C GLU A 192 30.92 6.69 -12.08
N ARG A 193 30.81 7.98 -11.78
CA ARG A 193 29.77 8.86 -12.36
C ARG A 193 29.87 8.97 -13.90
N ARG A 194 31.08 8.98 -14.44
CA ARG A 194 31.31 9.18 -15.87
C ARG A 194 30.89 7.96 -16.72
N SER A 195 31.21 6.77 -16.25
CA SER A 195 30.92 5.51 -16.96
C SER A 195 29.60 4.89 -16.55
N GLY A 196 29.06 5.25 -15.37
CA GLY A 196 27.91 4.60 -14.74
C GLY A 196 28.23 3.19 -14.25
N LYS A 197 29.51 2.81 -14.13
CA LYS A 197 29.94 1.48 -13.71
C LYS A 197 29.95 1.35 -12.19
N LEU A 198 29.37 0.28 -11.70
CA LEU A 198 29.42 -0.14 -10.30
C LEU A 198 30.42 -1.30 -10.16
N ALA A 199 31.33 -1.22 -9.19
CA ALA A 199 32.34 -2.25 -8.94
C ALA A 199 32.53 -2.47 -7.44
N ILE A 200 32.85 -3.72 -7.04
CA ILE A 200 33.18 -4.06 -5.65
C ILE A 200 34.70 -4.13 -5.54
N HIS A 201 35.22 -3.57 -4.44
CA HIS A 201 36.62 -3.61 -4.07
C HIS A 201 36.76 -4.00 -2.60
N LYS A 202 37.83 -4.69 -2.24
CA LYS A 202 38.30 -4.80 -0.86
C LYS A 202 39.38 -3.76 -0.66
N PRO A 203 39.14 -2.71 0.11
CA PRO A 203 40.16 -1.68 0.33
C PRO A 203 41.27 -2.24 1.21
N ASP A 204 42.51 -1.87 0.91
CA ASP A 204 43.66 -2.19 1.73
C ASP A 204 43.59 -1.54 3.12
N ASN A 205 42.73 -0.53 3.30
CA ASN A 205 42.54 0.15 4.57
C ASN A 205 41.12 0.72 4.70
N SER A 206 40.18 -0.09 5.23
CA SER A 206 38.79 0.33 5.52
C SER A 206 38.68 1.31 6.72
N SER A 207 39.79 1.55 7.42
CA SER A 207 39.83 2.37 8.63
C SER A 207 39.56 3.86 8.38
N TYR A 208 39.85 4.39 7.16
CA TYR A 208 39.67 5.82 6.86
C TYR A 208 38.23 6.31 7.05
N ALA A 209 37.25 5.54 6.60
CA ALA A 209 35.85 5.90 6.73
C ALA A 209 35.32 5.84 8.20
N LYS A 210 36.05 5.19 9.12
CA LYS A 210 35.75 5.21 10.56
C LYS A 210 36.51 6.32 11.28
N MET A 211 37.69 6.70 10.80
CA MET A 211 38.58 7.62 11.52
C MET A 211 38.01 9.02 11.66
N TRP A 212 37.34 9.54 10.65
CA TRP A 212 36.81 10.90 10.71
C TRP A 212 35.68 11.07 11.73
N ARG A 213 34.99 9.97 12.09
CA ARG A 213 33.93 9.98 13.11
C ARG A 213 34.46 10.22 14.52
N ASN A 214 35.67 9.74 14.82
CA ASN A 214 36.24 9.72 16.17
C ASN A 214 37.08 10.93 16.51
N ASN A 215 37.30 11.84 15.55
CA ASN A 215 38.01 13.10 15.68
C ASN A 215 37.03 14.27 15.58
#